data_242b228b02131771d0dea6e97262644d
#
_entry.id   242b228b02131771d0dea6e97262644d
#
_cell.length_a   1.000
_cell.length_b   1.000
_cell.length_c   1.000
_cell.angle_alpha   90.00
_cell.angle_beta   90.00
_cell.angle_gamma   90.00
#
_symmetry.space_group_name_H-M   'P 1'
#
loop_
_entity.id
_entity.type
_entity.pdbx_description
1 polymer ?
#
loop_
_entity_poly.entity_id
_entity_poly.type
_entity_poly.pdbx_seq_one_letter_code
_entity_poly.pdbx_strand_id
1 'polypeptide(L)'
;METKYAALTFDDGPNTVTTPKVLEVLKKHGVKASFFLVGDNINEESAKVAAACYEYGCELCNHSRTHSAMPKQTSLEIREEISYTDEKIKQITGGKDVLFFRPPYIAVCNSMHDDIEHTFICGVGANDWDDSVSAEERSRRIIEQT
;
A
#
# COMPACT_ATOMS: atom_id res chain seq x y z
N MET A 1 31.82 -4.44 -5.01
CA MET A 1 30.47 -5.06 -5.04
C MET A 1 29.48 -3.91 -5.14
N GLU A 2 28.60 -3.94 -6.10
CA GLU A 2 27.54 -2.95 -6.23
C GLU A 2 26.47 -3.18 -5.15
N THR A 3 26.08 -2.15 -4.43
CA THR A 3 25.07 -2.26 -3.38
C THR A 3 23.70 -2.37 -4.06
N LYS A 4 22.99 -3.46 -3.81
CA LYS A 4 21.61 -3.64 -4.28
C LYS A 4 20.64 -3.13 -3.23
N TYR A 5 19.55 -2.52 -3.68
CA TYR A 5 18.49 -2.00 -2.84
C TYR A 5 17.17 -2.66 -3.21
N ALA A 6 16.35 -2.97 -2.21
CA ALA A 6 14.98 -3.43 -2.37
C ALA A 6 14.07 -2.63 -1.44
N ALA A 7 12.87 -2.27 -1.92
CA ALA A 7 11.83 -1.66 -1.12
C ALA A 7 10.72 -2.68 -0.88
N LEU A 8 10.41 -2.95 0.39
CA LEU A 8 9.28 -3.80 0.76
C LEU A 8 8.00 -2.99 0.73
N THR A 9 6.97 -3.53 0.10
CA THR A 9 5.65 -2.92 0.05
C THR A 9 4.56 -3.93 0.39
N PHE A 10 3.50 -3.45 1.04
CA PHE A 10 2.33 -4.25 1.42
C PHE A 10 1.07 -3.51 1.04
N ASP A 11 0.17 -4.17 0.32
CA ASP A 11 -1.08 -3.61 -0.16
C ASP A 11 -2.28 -4.06 0.72
N ASP A 12 -3.46 -3.51 0.46
CA ASP A 12 -4.77 -3.89 1.01
C ASP A 12 -4.98 -3.67 2.53
N GLY A 13 -3.99 -3.15 3.23
CA GLY A 13 -4.14 -2.76 4.63
C GLY A 13 -4.97 -1.46 4.81
N PRO A 14 -5.10 -1.02 6.06
CA PRO A 14 -4.67 -1.69 7.28
C PRO A 14 -5.70 -2.71 7.78
N ASN A 15 -5.24 -3.70 8.53
CA ASN A 15 -6.13 -4.55 9.32
C ASN A 15 -5.55 -4.82 10.71
N THR A 16 -6.39 -5.31 11.63
CA THR A 16 -6.01 -5.49 13.05
C THR A 16 -5.36 -6.84 13.33
N VAL A 17 -5.22 -7.72 12.35
CA VAL A 17 -4.71 -9.09 12.51
C VAL A 17 -3.36 -9.29 11.85
N THR A 18 -3.26 -9.04 10.55
CA THR A 18 -2.02 -9.31 9.78
C THR A 18 -1.06 -8.13 9.81
N THR A 19 -1.53 -6.89 9.69
CA THR A 19 -0.67 -5.71 9.71
C THR A 19 0.20 -5.61 10.97
N PRO A 20 -0.31 -5.86 12.21
CA PRO A 20 0.54 -5.88 13.40
C PRO A 20 1.64 -6.95 13.34
N LYS A 21 1.34 -8.14 12.80
CA LYS A 21 2.32 -9.23 12.66
C LYS A 21 3.42 -8.87 11.68
N VAL A 22 3.07 -8.23 10.56
CA VAL A 22 4.06 -7.70 9.61
C VAL A 22 4.94 -6.66 10.29
N LEU A 23 4.36 -5.72 11.04
CA LEU A 23 5.10 -4.70 11.78
C LEU A 23 6.08 -5.31 12.80
N GLU A 24 5.67 -6.37 13.51
CA GLU A 24 6.56 -7.08 14.44
C GLU A 24 7.78 -7.68 13.72
N VAL A 25 7.57 -8.30 12.55
CA VAL A 25 8.67 -8.84 11.73
C VAL A 25 9.60 -7.73 11.26
N LEU A 26 9.05 -6.62 10.75
CA LEU A 26 9.83 -5.46 10.34
C LEU A 26 10.69 -4.91 11.49
N LYS A 27 10.10 -4.76 12.68
CA LYS A 27 10.80 -4.32 13.90
C LYS A 27 11.92 -5.28 14.29
N LYS A 28 11.65 -6.58 14.26
CA LYS A 28 12.64 -7.63 14.59
C LYS A 28 13.88 -7.55 13.70
N HIS A 29 13.71 -7.19 12.43
CA HIS A 29 14.79 -7.12 11.45
C HIS A 29 15.34 -5.69 11.22
N GLY A 30 14.81 -4.69 11.90
CA GLY A 30 15.23 -3.29 11.75
C GLY A 30 14.93 -2.70 10.37
N VAL A 31 13.92 -3.23 9.68
CA VAL A 31 13.55 -2.88 8.31
C VAL A 31 12.32 -2.00 8.29
N LYS A 32 12.24 -1.08 7.32
CA LYS A 32 11.06 -0.26 7.02
C LYS A 32 10.39 -0.76 5.75
N ALA A 33 9.11 -0.39 5.60
CA ALA A 33 8.31 -0.75 4.44
C ALA A 33 7.35 0.38 4.07
N SER A 34 6.72 0.29 2.91
CA SER A 34 5.62 1.14 2.50
C SER A 34 4.32 0.33 2.51
N PHE A 35 3.28 0.87 3.13
CA PHE A 35 1.95 0.26 3.20
C PHE A 35 0.99 1.04 2.32
N PHE A 36 0.47 0.41 1.28
CA PHE A 36 -0.55 0.97 0.39
C PHE A 36 -1.93 0.63 0.95
N LEU A 37 -2.58 1.62 1.52
CA LEU A 37 -3.78 1.46 2.33
C LEU A 37 -5.04 1.67 1.51
N VAL A 38 -6.02 0.79 1.68
CA VAL A 38 -7.38 0.93 1.16
C VAL A 38 -8.19 1.78 2.15
N GLY A 39 -8.75 2.88 1.67
CA GLY A 39 -9.42 3.88 2.51
C GLY A 39 -10.57 3.32 3.35
N ASP A 40 -11.41 2.45 2.78
CA ASP A 40 -12.54 1.84 3.48
C ASP A 40 -12.10 0.80 4.54
N ASN A 41 -10.84 0.33 4.50
CA ASN A 41 -10.24 -0.49 5.56
C ASN A 41 -9.78 0.33 6.77
N ILE A 42 -9.74 1.67 6.65
CA ILE A 42 -9.32 2.56 7.73
C ILE A 42 -10.53 2.91 8.61
N ASN A 43 -10.68 2.19 9.70
CA ASN A 43 -11.63 2.47 10.78
C ASN A 43 -10.86 2.85 12.07
N GLU A 44 -11.57 3.11 13.17
CA GLU A 44 -10.95 3.55 14.43
C GLU A 44 -9.85 2.60 14.93
N GLU A 45 -10.05 1.29 14.85
CA GLU A 45 -9.09 0.31 15.35
C GLU A 45 -7.92 0.10 14.38
N SER A 46 -8.19 -0.02 13.08
CA SER A 46 -7.15 -0.22 12.08
C SER A 46 -6.31 1.04 11.85
N ALA A 47 -6.87 2.23 12.08
CA ALA A 47 -6.11 3.48 12.07
C ALA A 47 -5.02 3.52 13.14
N LYS A 48 -5.27 2.95 14.34
CA LYS A 48 -4.25 2.81 15.40
C LYS A 48 -3.09 1.92 14.94
N VAL A 49 -3.40 0.88 14.18
CA VAL A 49 -2.38 -0.02 13.62
C VAL A 49 -1.56 0.70 12.53
N ALA A 50 -2.21 1.44 11.66
CA ALA A 50 -1.51 2.26 10.65
C ALA A 50 -0.64 3.34 11.30
N ALA A 51 -1.12 3.99 12.36
CA ALA A 51 -0.34 4.94 13.14
C ALA A 51 0.93 4.29 13.73
N ALA A 52 0.82 3.09 14.29
CA ALA A 52 1.97 2.36 14.82
C ALA A 52 3.01 1.99 13.73
N CYS A 53 2.56 1.71 12.49
CA CYS A 53 3.46 1.53 11.35
C CYS A 53 4.18 2.84 11.01
N TYR A 54 3.46 3.95 10.94
CA TYR A 54 4.02 5.27 10.66
C TYR A 54 5.00 5.72 11.73
N GLU A 55 4.67 5.59 13.01
CA GLU A 55 5.54 5.92 14.14
C GLU A 55 6.84 5.10 14.15
N TYR A 56 6.78 3.86 13.69
CA TYR A 56 7.98 3.04 13.49
C TYR A 56 8.84 3.56 12.34
N GLY A 57 8.32 4.43 11.47
CA GLY A 57 9.00 5.02 10.32
C GLY A 57 8.74 4.30 9.00
N CYS A 58 7.63 3.56 8.91
CA CYS A 58 7.11 3.08 7.63
C CYS A 58 6.39 4.20 6.89
N GLU A 59 6.32 4.09 5.56
CA GLU A 59 5.55 5.01 4.72
C GLU A 59 4.10 4.52 4.62
N LEU A 60 3.13 5.45 4.70
CA LEU A 60 1.73 5.18 4.40
C LEU A 60 1.40 5.77 3.04
N CYS A 61 0.89 4.95 2.13
CA CYS A 61 0.65 5.25 0.74
C CYS A 61 -0.81 4.96 0.39
N ASN A 62 -1.28 5.49 -0.73
CA ASN A 62 -2.66 5.38 -1.17
C ASN A 62 -2.86 4.16 -2.08
N HIS A 63 -3.91 3.35 -1.80
CA HIS A 63 -4.34 2.22 -2.62
C HIS A 63 -5.82 2.32 -3.03
N SER A 64 -6.32 3.54 -3.28
CA SER A 64 -7.71 3.90 -3.50
C SER A 64 -8.59 3.74 -2.25
N ARG A 65 -9.86 4.12 -2.37
CA ARG A 65 -10.83 3.99 -1.29
C ARG A 65 -11.41 2.60 -1.20
N THR A 66 -11.97 2.10 -2.33
CA THR A 66 -12.79 0.88 -2.36
C THR A 66 -12.09 -0.33 -2.95
N HIS A 67 -10.83 -0.16 -3.40
CA HIS A 67 -10.09 -1.18 -4.18
C HIS A 67 -10.79 -1.57 -5.49
N SER A 68 -11.53 -0.66 -6.10
CA SER A 68 -12.20 -0.88 -7.39
C SER A 68 -11.25 -0.72 -8.58
N ALA A 69 -11.56 -1.39 -9.70
CA ALA A 69 -10.79 -1.26 -10.94
C ALA A 69 -11.00 0.13 -11.58
N MET A 70 -10.10 1.05 -11.33
CA MET A 70 -10.20 2.48 -11.68
C MET A 70 -10.41 2.78 -13.18
N PRO A 71 -9.88 1.98 -14.15
CA PRO A 71 -10.18 2.23 -15.58
C PRO A 71 -11.66 2.16 -15.96
N LYS A 72 -12.52 1.68 -15.07
CA LYS A 72 -13.98 1.65 -15.25
C LYS A 72 -14.71 2.83 -14.61
N GLN A 73 -13.99 3.72 -13.96
CA GLN A 73 -14.51 4.87 -13.22
C GLN A 73 -14.38 6.15 -14.04
N THR A 74 -15.24 7.10 -13.73
CA THR A 74 -15.13 8.47 -14.24
C THR A 74 -14.00 9.23 -13.52
N SER A 75 -13.52 10.32 -14.13
CA SER A 75 -12.52 11.20 -13.50
C SER A 75 -12.97 11.72 -12.12
N LEU A 76 -14.26 11.97 -11.92
CA LEU A 76 -14.77 12.40 -10.62
C LEU A 76 -14.65 11.28 -9.57
N GLU A 77 -15.08 10.07 -9.91
CA GLU A 77 -14.98 8.90 -9.03
C GLU A 77 -13.53 8.59 -8.68
N ILE A 78 -12.61 8.67 -9.66
CA ILE A 78 -11.16 8.48 -9.43
C ILE A 78 -10.64 9.49 -8.40
N ARG A 79 -10.96 10.79 -8.56
CA ARG A 79 -10.55 11.82 -7.61
C ARG A 79 -11.12 11.60 -6.21
N GLU A 80 -12.38 11.17 -6.10
CA GLU A 80 -13.01 10.83 -4.82
C GLU A 80 -12.35 9.63 -4.14
N GLU A 81 -12.01 8.58 -4.90
CA GLU A 81 -11.28 7.40 -4.41
C GLU A 81 -9.92 7.79 -3.80
N ILE A 82 -9.20 8.68 -4.46
CA ILE A 82 -7.87 9.12 -4.02
C ILE A 82 -7.98 10.07 -2.82
N SER A 83 -8.76 11.15 -2.94
CA SER A 83 -8.86 12.18 -1.90
C SER A 83 -9.37 11.62 -0.58
N TYR A 84 -10.34 10.71 -0.61
CA TYR A 84 -10.85 10.09 0.61
C TYR A 84 -9.75 9.35 1.40
N THR A 85 -8.93 8.57 0.71
CA THR A 85 -7.86 7.79 1.33
C THR A 85 -6.72 8.70 1.81
N ASP A 86 -6.37 9.72 1.02
CA ASP A 86 -5.39 10.73 1.43
C ASP A 86 -5.77 11.43 2.71
N GLU A 87 -7.03 11.86 2.82
CA GLU A 87 -7.53 12.51 4.04
C GLU A 87 -7.44 11.60 5.26
N LYS A 88 -7.77 10.32 5.12
CA LYS A 88 -7.61 9.33 6.18
C LYS A 88 -6.16 9.17 6.61
N ILE A 89 -5.24 9.05 5.65
CA ILE A 89 -3.80 8.92 5.93
C ILE A 89 -3.26 10.22 6.56
N LYS A 90 -3.66 11.38 6.08
CA LYS A 90 -3.29 12.68 6.67
C LYS A 90 -3.74 12.80 8.13
N GLN A 91 -4.93 12.34 8.47
CA GLN A 91 -5.40 12.30 9.86
C GLN A 91 -4.50 11.43 10.75
N ILE A 92 -4.05 10.29 10.24
CA ILE A 92 -3.16 9.36 10.97
C ILE A 92 -1.75 9.96 11.14
N THR A 93 -1.23 10.63 10.12
CA THR A 93 0.17 11.11 10.08
C THR A 93 0.38 12.52 10.63
N GLY A 94 -0.69 13.18 11.08
CA GLY A 94 -0.63 14.57 11.55
C GLY A 94 -0.51 15.59 10.41
N GLY A 95 -1.06 15.30 9.25
CA GLY A 95 -1.13 16.22 8.10
C GLY A 95 -0.03 16.04 7.05
N LYS A 96 0.75 14.95 7.10
CA LYS A 96 1.76 14.67 6.08
C LYS A 96 1.10 14.34 4.73
N ASP A 97 1.61 14.91 3.66
CA ASP A 97 1.14 14.60 2.31
C ASP A 97 1.46 13.17 1.92
N VAL A 98 0.52 12.54 1.20
CA VAL A 98 0.68 11.20 0.64
C VAL A 98 1.38 11.33 -0.71
N LEU A 99 2.55 10.70 -0.85
CA LEU A 99 3.39 10.89 -2.05
C LEU A 99 3.16 9.81 -3.09
N PHE A 100 2.79 8.61 -2.67
CA PHE A 100 2.78 7.43 -3.52
C PHE A 100 1.38 6.83 -3.61
N PHE A 101 1.05 6.40 -4.82
CA PHE A 101 -0.18 5.69 -5.13
C PHE A 101 0.13 4.40 -5.88
N ARG A 102 -0.57 3.34 -5.54
CA ARG A 102 -0.60 2.09 -6.31
C ARG A 102 -2.03 1.83 -6.73
N PRO A 103 -2.32 1.78 -8.04
CA PRO A 103 -3.68 1.46 -8.48
C PRO A 103 -4.02 0.00 -8.17
N PRO A 104 -5.25 -0.29 -7.71
CA PRO A 104 -5.74 -1.65 -7.57
C PRO A 104 -5.52 -2.46 -8.84
N TYR A 105 -5.09 -3.71 -8.69
CA TYR A 105 -4.78 -4.63 -9.82
C TYR A 105 -3.66 -4.13 -10.76
N ILE A 106 -2.91 -3.10 -10.38
CA ILE A 106 -1.97 -2.37 -11.27
C ILE A 106 -2.68 -1.87 -12.54
N ALA A 107 -4.00 -1.66 -12.46
CA ALA A 107 -4.82 -1.27 -13.59
C ALA A 107 -4.82 0.25 -13.77
N VAL A 108 -4.28 0.72 -14.89
CA VAL A 108 -4.18 2.14 -15.24
C VAL A 108 -4.95 2.48 -16.52
N CYS A 109 -5.35 3.74 -16.65
CA CYS A 109 -5.85 4.33 -17.88
C CYS A 109 -5.31 5.76 -18.03
N ASN A 110 -5.40 6.31 -19.24
CA ASN A 110 -4.78 7.61 -19.54
C ASN A 110 -5.33 8.75 -18.69
N SER A 111 -6.63 8.77 -18.38
CA SER A 111 -7.25 9.80 -17.55
C SER A 111 -6.69 9.87 -16.13
N MET A 112 -6.19 8.75 -15.60
CA MET A 112 -5.62 8.72 -14.23
C MET A 112 -4.37 9.62 -14.11
N HIS A 113 -3.60 9.80 -15.18
CA HIS A 113 -2.43 10.68 -15.16
C HIS A 113 -2.80 12.16 -15.01
N ASP A 114 -4.01 12.53 -15.46
CA ASP A 114 -4.51 13.90 -15.33
C ASP A 114 -5.24 14.13 -14.01
N ASP A 115 -5.75 13.06 -13.39
CA ASP A 115 -6.58 13.09 -12.19
C ASP A 115 -5.80 12.84 -10.89
N ILE A 116 -4.61 12.27 -10.96
CA ILE A 116 -3.83 11.83 -9.80
C ILE A 116 -2.43 12.45 -9.83
N GLU A 117 -2.13 13.28 -8.83
CA GLU A 117 -0.83 13.97 -8.70
C GLU A 117 0.26 13.09 -8.06
N HIS A 118 -0.10 11.97 -7.47
CA HIS A 118 0.82 11.07 -6.80
C HIS A 118 1.78 10.38 -7.75
N THR A 119 2.95 10.00 -7.24
CA THR A 119 3.85 9.08 -7.94
C THR A 119 3.26 7.67 -7.96
N PHE A 120 3.04 7.14 -9.15
CA PHE A 120 2.56 5.77 -9.34
C PHE A 120 3.67 4.77 -9.05
N ILE A 121 3.39 3.81 -8.17
CA ILE A 121 4.32 2.76 -7.79
C ILE A 121 3.79 1.41 -8.28
N CYS A 122 4.57 0.74 -9.11
CA CYS A 122 4.43 -0.68 -9.42
C CYS A 122 5.46 -1.48 -8.61
N GLY A 123 5.43 -2.79 -8.74
CA GLY A 123 6.39 -3.67 -8.06
C GLY A 123 6.39 -5.06 -8.68
N VAL A 124 7.28 -5.91 -8.19
CA VAL A 124 7.26 -7.34 -8.47
C VAL A 124 6.46 -8.04 -7.38
N GLY A 125 5.68 -9.04 -7.73
CA GLY A 125 4.82 -9.77 -6.81
C GLY A 125 4.98 -11.28 -6.95
N ALA A 126 4.60 -12.00 -5.90
CA ALA A 126 4.68 -13.45 -5.84
C ALA A 126 3.34 -14.15 -6.07
N ASN A 127 2.32 -13.44 -6.53
CA ASN A 127 0.92 -13.88 -6.53
C ASN A 127 0.46 -14.28 -5.13
N ASP A 128 0.78 -13.45 -4.15
CA ASP A 128 0.48 -13.67 -2.73
C ASP A 128 -1.02 -13.61 -2.39
N TRP A 129 -1.81 -13.04 -3.31
CA TRP A 129 -3.28 -13.06 -3.30
C TRP A 129 -3.88 -14.43 -3.67
N ASP A 130 -3.10 -15.34 -4.24
CA ASP A 130 -3.55 -16.68 -4.65
C ASP A 130 -3.31 -17.68 -3.51
N ASP A 131 -4.38 -18.13 -2.86
CA ASP A 131 -4.32 -19.07 -1.73
C ASP A 131 -3.74 -20.44 -2.10
N SER A 132 -3.67 -20.79 -3.39
CA SER A 132 -3.02 -22.01 -3.86
C SER A 132 -1.49 -21.96 -3.82
N VAL A 133 -0.91 -20.76 -3.69
CA VAL A 133 0.56 -20.56 -3.63
C VAL A 133 1.03 -20.61 -2.17
N SER A 134 1.93 -21.54 -1.84
CA SER A 134 2.45 -21.67 -0.48
C SER A 134 3.34 -20.47 -0.07
N ALA A 135 3.51 -20.26 1.23
CA ALA A 135 4.37 -19.20 1.76
C ALA A 135 5.83 -19.34 1.30
N GLU A 136 6.34 -20.59 1.23
CA GLU A 136 7.68 -20.89 0.75
C GLU A 136 7.83 -20.52 -0.73
N GLU A 137 6.84 -20.85 -1.55
CA GLU A 137 6.85 -20.53 -2.98
C GLU A 137 6.75 -19.02 -3.21
N ARG A 138 5.91 -18.30 -2.43
CA ARG A 138 5.83 -16.83 -2.47
C ARG A 138 7.19 -16.21 -2.13
N SER A 139 7.84 -16.66 -1.07
CA SER A 139 9.16 -16.19 -0.66
C SER A 139 10.22 -16.44 -1.75
N ARG A 140 10.23 -17.64 -2.34
CA ARG A 140 11.14 -17.98 -3.43
C ARG A 140 10.97 -17.05 -4.63
N ARG A 141 9.72 -16.81 -5.06
CA ARG A 141 9.41 -15.93 -6.20
C ARG A 141 9.86 -14.48 -5.97
N ILE A 142 9.69 -13.95 -4.76
CA ILE A 142 10.16 -12.59 -4.44
C ILE A 142 11.69 -12.55 -4.51
N ILE A 143 12.39 -13.50 -3.90
CA ILE A 143 13.87 -13.53 -3.87
C ILE A 143 14.45 -13.65 -5.28
N GLU A 144 13.84 -14.45 -6.15
CA GLU A 144 14.32 -14.63 -7.53
C GLU A 144 14.11 -13.41 -8.43
N GLN A 145 13.22 -12.49 -8.06
CA GLN A 145 12.94 -11.27 -8.82
C GLN A 145 13.74 -10.06 -8.34
N THR A 146 14.43 -10.16 -7.19
CA THR A 146 15.25 -9.09 -6.59
C THR A 146 16.74 -9.39 -6.68
#